data_15cfb346e7265592712a3f2d59956378
#
_entry.id   15cfb346e7265592712a3f2d59956378
#
_cell.length_a   1.000
_cell.length_b   1.000
_cell.length_c   1.000
_cell.angle_alpha   90.00
_cell.angle_beta   90.00
_cell.angle_gamma   90.00
#
_symmetry.space_group_name_H-M   'P 1'
#
loop_
_entity.id
_entity.type
_entity.pdbx_description
1 polymer ?
#
loop_
_entity_poly.entity_id
_entity_poly.type
_entity_poly.pdbx_seq_one_letter_code
_entity_poly.pdbx_strand_id
1 'polypeptide(L)'
;MKFFLVNLFLLLSSASFATENTALQGTVKSSAEGLMEGVVVSAKRLQSTITTSVVSNQRGEYQFSKTRLPAGTYEISIRAVGYELPAKKTVSITSQQTSSANLTLASVKDISGQLTNAEWMASMPGSEREKRALLTCVTCHTLERVVKSKYSSEEFLTIVLPRMQSYVNQSMPGAPQMRKGVRLMEEQGEDRVNIYREMGEFLAQINLHNRTRWTYPLQTFSRPSGEATKVIYTEYGLPRQLLQPHDVIVTKTGQVWYSSFGEQIIGRMDQATGAVKEYEVEVSKPDFPKGILAIREDRDGQLWIGNMYQAAIARFDPNTEKFEYFRPAPKDNLPSTQLNQVAPYNRNIDGKVWAQNSGFAGVHRFDVKTGEVETWAPFKNSKEQHNIYDVISDSKNNAFFTDFRQQEIGRIDAKTGAITFFSFPTKLASPRRGTMDDQDRLWVGEYRGHKIGMLDTKTGEMKEWSVPTPYSAPYDAIKDRNNYVWTGSMTTDKIARLNLENNQFIEYLLPKSTNVRRVFVQDDAPEPIFWVGSNHGASVIKLEPLQ
;
A
#
# COMPACT_ATOMS: atom_id res chain seq x y z
N MET A 1 -11.11 -76.66 -10.25
CA MET A 1 -10.35 -75.42 -10.19
C MET A 1 -11.12 -74.38 -11.01
N LYS A 2 -11.88 -73.50 -10.33
CA LYS A 2 -12.64 -72.43 -10.97
C LYS A 2 -11.91 -71.11 -10.65
N PHE A 3 -11.42 -70.44 -11.67
CA PHE A 3 -10.85 -69.09 -11.56
C PHE A 3 -11.99 -68.06 -11.54
N PHE A 4 -12.07 -67.26 -10.46
CA PHE A 4 -12.90 -66.04 -10.39
C PHE A 4 -12.07 -64.86 -10.85
N LEU A 5 -12.42 -64.24 -11.98
CA LEU A 5 -11.93 -62.92 -12.37
C LEU A 5 -12.74 -61.87 -11.60
N VAL A 6 -12.02 -61.11 -10.76
CA VAL A 6 -12.56 -59.91 -10.12
C VAL A 6 -12.23 -58.71 -11.02
N ASN A 7 -13.27 -58.17 -11.67
CA ASN A 7 -13.18 -56.88 -12.39
C ASN A 7 -13.21 -55.73 -11.36
N LEU A 8 -12.08 -55.05 -11.19
CA LEU A 8 -11.98 -53.85 -10.41
C LEU A 8 -12.41 -52.65 -11.27
N PHE A 9 -13.65 -52.17 -11.09
CA PHE A 9 -14.10 -50.90 -11.66
C PHE A 9 -13.49 -49.75 -10.84
N LEU A 10 -12.51 -49.04 -11.41
CA LEU A 10 -12.04 -47.74 -10.93
C LEU A 10 -13.16 -46.71 -11.22
N LEU A 11 -13.91 -46.34 -10.21
CA LEU A 11 -14.77 -45.18 -10.23
C LEU A 11 -13.90 -43.94 -10.13
N LEU A 12 -13.64 -43.30 -11.26
CA LEU A 12 -13.15 -41.92 -11.32
C LEU A 12 -14.29 -41.01 -10.82
N SER A 13 -14.25 -40.66 -9.55
CA SER A 13 -15.08 -39.59 -9.01
C SER A 13 -14.57 -38.26 -9.55
N SER A 14 -15.15 -37.80 -10.66
CA SER A 14 -15.07 -36.41 -11.07
C SER A 14 -15.74 -35.58 -9.96
N ALA A 15 -14.95 -34.85 -9.18
CA ALA A 15 -15.46 -33.84 -8.25
C ALA A 15 -16.25 -32.82 -9.08
N SER A 16 -17.55 -32.96 -9.10
CA SER A 16 -18.49 -31.99 -9.67
C SER A 16 -18.49 -30.80 -8.74
N PHE A 17 -17.73 -29.74 -9.06
CA PHE A 17 -17.89 -28.46 -8.40
C PHE A 17 -19.36 -28.04 -8.55
N ALA A 18 -19.98 -27.73 -7.43
CA ALA A 18 -21.37 -27.36 -7.34
C ALA A 18 -21.69 -26.18 -8.28
N THR A 19 -22.30 -26.46 -9.42
CA THR A 19 -22.70 -25.48 -10.45
C THR A 19 -23.83 -24.56 -9.99
N GLU A 20 -24.49 -24.85 -8.88
CA GLU A 20 -25.67 -24.12 -8.39
C GLU A 20 -25.36 -22.67 -7.93
N ASN A 21 -24.10 -22.35 -7.56
CA ASN A 21 -23.74 -21.03 -7.04
C ASN A 21 -22.88 -20.18 -8.00
N THR A 22 -22.65 -20.60 -9.24
CA THR A 22 -21.81 -19.89 -10.22
C THR A 22 -22.64 -18.92 -11.05
N ALA A 23 -22.19 -17.66 -11.12
CA ALA A 23 -22.76 -16.62 -11.98
C ALA A 23 -22.08 -16.57 -13.35
N LEU A 24 -20.76 -16.58 -13.36
CA LEU A 24 -19.93 -16.52 -14.56
C LEU A 24 -18.74 -17.45 -14.43
N GLN A 25 -18.45 -18.20 -15.48
CA GLN A 25 -17.25 -19.04 -15.58
C GLN A 25 -16.65 -18.96 -17.00
N GLY A 26 -15.41 -19.40 -17.14
CA GLY A 26 -14.77 -19.49 -18.45
C GLY A 26 -13.33 -19.93 -18.35
N THR A 27 -12.66 -19.94 -19.50
CA THR A 27 -11.23 -20.23 -19.62
C THR A 27 -10.51 -19.05 -20.22
N VAL A 28 -9.24 -18.87 -19.85
CA VAL A 28 -8.31 -17.90 -20.43
C VAL A 28 -7.23 -18.65 -21.21
N LYS A 29 -7.00 -18.27 -22.45
CA LYS A 29 -5.96 -18.85 -23.30
C LYS A 29 -5.33 -17.81 -24.22
N SER A 30 -4.14 -18.10 -24.72
CA SER A 30 -3.51 -17.39 -25.84
C SER A 30 -2.95 -18.36 -26.86
N SER A 31 -2.64 -17.88 -28.06
CA SER A 31 -1.97 -18.69 -29.08
C SER A 31 -0.54 -19.06 -28.70
N ALA A 32 0.11 -18.25 -27.85
CA ALA A 32 1.50 -18.47 -27.46
C ALA A 32 1.68 -19.47 -26.31
N GLU A 33 0.74 -19.50 -25.35
CA GLU A 33 0.89 -20.30 -24.12
C GLU A 33 -0.17 -21.43 -23.98
N GLY A 34 -1.21 -21.42 -24.81
CA GLY A 34 -2.37 -22.29 -24.58
C GLY A 34 -3.23 -21.78 -23.43
N LEU A 35 -3.62 -22.65 -22.49
CA LEU A 35 -4.34 -22.26 -21.27
C LEU A 35 -3.41 -21.49 -20.33
N MET A 36 -3.91 -20.40 -19.73
CA MET A 36 -3.09 -19.45 -18.99
C MET A 36 -3.47 -19.39 -17.52
N GLU A 37 -2.53 -19.76 -16.65
CA GLU A 37 -2.61 -19.55 -15.21
C GLU A 37 -2.26 -18.10 -14.84
N GLY A 38 -2.82 -17.59 -13.74
CA GLY A 38 -2.43 -16.34 -13.14
C GLY A 38 -2.92 -15.08 -13.85
N VAL A 39 -3.89 -15.19 -14.73
CA VAL A 39 -4.55 -14.04 -15.33
C VAL A 39 -5.61 -13.51 -14.39
N VAL A 40 -5.49 -12.25 -13.97
CA VAL A 40 -6.54 -11.59 -13.19
C VAL A 40 -7.67 -11.22 -14.15
N VAL A 41 -8.85 -11.78 -13.94
CA VAL A 41 -10.07 -11.51 -14.70
C VAL A 41 -10.99 -10.64 -13.85
N SER A 42 -11.35 -9.47 -14.36
CA SER A 42 -12.18 -8.48 -13.67
C SER A 42 -13.54 -8.33 -14.35
N ALA A 43 -14.60 -8.28 -13.55
CA ALA A 43 -15.97 -8.05 -13.99
C ALA A 43 -16.52 -6.79 -13.32
N LYS A 44 -16.76 -5.73 -14.10
CA LYS A 44 -17.33 -4.47 -13.64
C LYS A 44 -18.74 -4.31 -14.14
N ARG A 45 -19.72 -4.23 -13.24
CA ARG A 45 -21.11 -3.96 -13.61
C ARG A 45 -21.21 -2.57 -14.23
N LEU A 46 -21.93 -2.44 -15.35
CA LEU A 46 -22.17 -1.15 -15.97
C LEU A 46 -22.85 -0.20 -14.98
N GLN A 47 -22.43 1.04 -14.96
CA GLN A 47 -22.93 2.11 -14.04
C GLN A 47 -22.62 1.84 -12.56
N SER A 48 -21.74 0.91 -12.21
CA SER A 48 -21.28 0.66 -10.86
C SER A 48 -19.84 1.18 -10.66
N THR A 49 -19.52 1.54 -9.41
CA THR A 49 -18.14 1.82 -8.98
C THR A 49 -17.42 0.54 -8.53
N ILE A 50 -18.16 -0.58 -8.40
CA ILE A 50 -17.64 -1.85 -7.86
C ILE A 50 -17.17 -2.75 -9.01
N THR A 51 -15.96 -3.28 -8.86
CA THR A 51 -15.37 -4.30 -9.74
C THR A 51 -15.01 -5.51 -8.91
N THR A 52 -15.44 -6.71 -9.33
CA THR A 52 -15.00 -7.97 -8.73
C THR A 52 -13.98 -8.65 -9.63
N SER A 53 -12.92 -9.19 -9.05
CA SER A 53 -11.86 -9.88 -9.81
C SER A 53 -11.51 -11.22 -9.18
N VAL A 54 -11.15 -12.18 -10.03
CA VAL A 54 -10.65 -13.51 -9.68
C VAL A 54 -9.41 -13.82 -10.53
N VAL A 55 -8.67 -14.87 -10.19
CA VAL A 55 -7.45 -15.25 -10.93
C VAL A 55 -7.64 -16.63 -11.55
N SER A 56 -7.21 -16.81 -12.80
CA SER A 56 -7.29 -18.10 -13.49
C SER A 56 -6.32 -19.11 -12.86
N ASN A 57 -6.78 -20.37 -12.73
CA ASN A 57 -6.02 -21.48 -12.18
C ASN A 57 -5.08 -22.13 -13.23
N GLN A 58 -4.37 -23.20 -12.84
CA GLN A 58 -3.46 -23.97 -13.72
C GLN A 58 -4.10 -24.46 -15.03
N ARG A 59 -5.42 -24.66 -15.04
CA ARG A 59 -6.16 -25.05 -16.25
C ARG A 59 -6.70 -23.86 -17.02
N GLY A 60 -6.26 -22.66 -16.68
CA GLY A 60 -6.78 -21.42 -17.25
C GLY A 60 -8.23 -21.10 -16.89
N GLU A 61 -8.83 -21.84 -15.96
CA GLU A 61 -10.24 -21.68 -15.57
C GLU A 61 -10.40 -20.54 -14.55
N TYR A 62 -11.48 -19.79 -14.68
CA TYR A 62 -11.89 -18.77 -13.72
C TYR A 62 -13.39 -18.84 -13.44
N GLN A 63 -13.80 -18.44 -12.25
CA GLN A 63 -15.19 -18.54 -11.80
C GLN A 63 -15.55 -17.40 -10.84
N PHE A 64 -16.76 -16.84 -11.03
CA PHE A 64 -17.39 -15.90 -10.11
C PHE A 64 -18.68 -16.50 -9.55
N SER A 65 -18.88 -16.36 -8.24
CA SER A 65 -20.12 -16.80 -7.59
C SER A 65 -21.28 -15.82 -7.80
N LYS A 66 -22.52 -16.30 -7.66
CA LYS A 66 -23.75 -15.47 -7.71
C LYS A 66 -23.81 -14.43 -6.59
N THR A 67 -23.17 -14.70 -5.45
CA THR A 67 -23.07 -13.75 -4.34
C THR A 67 -22.15 -12.57 -4.66
N ARG A 68 -21.21 -12.72 -5.60
CA ARG A 68 -20.26 -11.69 -6.02
C ARG A 68 -20.68 -10.94 -7.28
N LEU A 69 -21.40 -11.61 -8.19
CA LEU A 69 -21.92 -10.99 -9.41
C LEU A 69 -23.45 -11.15 -9.46
N PRO A 70 -24.21 -10.21 -8.88
CA PRO A 70 -25.66 -10.17 -9.06
C PRO A 70 -26.05 -9.94 -10.52
N ALA A 71 -27.31 -10.24 -10.88
CA ALA A 71 -27.82 -10.09 -12.25
C ALA A 71 -27.56 -8.68 -12.80
N GLY A 72 -27.10 -8.60 -14.05
CA GLY A 72 -26.74 -7.35 -14.71
C GLY A 72 -25.78 -7.56 -15.89
N THR A 73 -25.41 -6.47 -16.55
CA THR A 73 -24.42 -6.47 -17.63
C THR A 73 -23.07 -6.05 -17.09
N TYR A 74 -22.04 -6.81 -17.40
CA TYR A 74 -20.68 -6.63 -16.92
C TYR A 74 -19.70 -6.43 -18.06
N GLU A 75 -18.82 -5.46 -17.95
CA GLU A 75 -17.62 -5.32 -18.76
C GLU A 75 -16.51 -6.19 -18.17
N ILE A 76 -15.89 -7.03 -19.02
CA ILE A 76 -14.79 -7.92 -18.64
C ILE A 76 -13.47 -7.28 -19.05
N SER A 77 -12.52 -7.23 -18.14
CA SER A 77 -11.13 -6.84 -18.40
C SER A 77 -10.17 -7.87 -17.81
N ILE A 78 -8.90 -7.81 -18.23
CA ILE A 78 -7.87 -8.73 -17.73
C ILE A 78 -6.61 -7.96 -17.30
N ARG A 79 -5.81 -8.58 -16.44
CA ARG A 79 -4.43 -8.19 -16.17
C ARG A 79 -3.51 -9.40 -16.32
N ALA A 80 -2.66 -9.36 -17.34
CA ALA A 80 -1.55 -10.27 -17.58
C ALA A 80 -0.52 -9.52 -18.42
N VAL A 81 0.68 -9.31 -17.88
CA VAL A 81 1.74 -8.57 -18.59
C VAL A 81 2.09 -9.29 -19.90
N GLY A 82 2.17 -8.55 -21.01
CA GLY A 82 2.39 -9.07 -22.36
C GLY A 82 1.12 -9.45 -23.12
N TYR A 83 -0.07 -9.34 -22.49
CA TYR A 83 -1.34 -9.76 -23.09
C TYR A 83 -2.44 -8.71 -22.93
N GLU A 84 -3.42 -8.76 -23.85
CA GLU A 84 -4.61 -7.93 -23.82
C GLU A 84 -5.83 -8.67 -24.42
N LEU A 85 -7.03 -8.21 -24.12
CA LEU A 85 -8.24 -8.61 -24.83
C LEU A 85 -8.27 -7.87 -26.17
N PRO A 86 -8.40 -8.57 -27.32
CA PRO A 86 -8.38 -7.94 -28.64
C PRO A 86 -9.60 -7.03 -28.91
N ALA A 87 -10.66 -7.19 -28.12
CA ALA A 87 -11.87 -6.37 -28.18
C ALA A 87 -12.53 -6.27 -26.79
N LYS A 88 -13.30 -5.21 -26.58
CA LYS A 88 -14.14 -5.07 -25.38
C LYS A 88 -15.10 -6.25 -25.28
N LYS A 89 -15.18 -6.85 -24.12
CA LYS A 89 -16.03 -7.99 -23.80
C LYS A 89 -17.08 -7.60 -22.77
N THR A 90 -18.35 -7.78 -23.11
CA THR A 90 -19.46 -7.64 -22.17
C THR A 90 -20.18 -8.98 -22.00
N VAL A 91 -20.69 -9.23 -20.79
CA VAL A 91 -21.41 -10.44 -20.44
C VAL A 91 -22.67 -10.06 -19.66
N SER A 92 -23.82 -10.63 -20.06
CA SER A 92 -25.06 -10.52 -19.30
C SER A 92 -25.17 -11.68 -18.33
N ILE A 93 -25.39 -11.38 -17.05
CA ILE A 93 -25.56 -12.35 -15.98
C ILE A 93 -27.01 -12.33 -15.52
N THR A 94 -27.60 -13.52 -15.38
CA THR A 94 -28.94 -13.72 -14.85
C THR A 94 -28.87 -14.43 -13.49
N SER A 95 -29.91 -14.29 -12.68
CA SER A 95 -30.00 -14.99 -11.39
C SER A 95 -30.19 -16.50 -11.53
N GLN A 96 -30.72 -16.95 -12.68
CA GLN A 96 -31.16 -18.32 -12.88
C GLN A 96 -30.11 -19.23 -13.52
N GLN A 97 -29.28 -18.69 -14.43
CA GLN A 97 -28.35 -19.48 -15.23
C GLN A 97 -26.90 -19.01 -15.03
N THR A 98 -25.97 -19.96 -15.09
CA THR A 98 -24.54 -19.67 -15.17
C THR A 98 -24.22 -19.17 -16.58
N SER A 99 -23.61 -17.98 -16.66
CA SER A 99 -23.08 -17.45 -17.91
C SER A 99 -21.68 -18.04 -18.18
N SER A 100 -21.30 -18.13 -19.45
CA SER A 100 -19.96 -18.59 -19.85
C SER A 100 -19.26 -17.57 -20.74
N ALA A 101 -17.99 -17.31 -20.48
CA ALA A 101 -17.16 -16.40 -21.27
C ALA A 101 -15.71 -16.92 -21.38
N ASN A 102 -15.39 -17.59 -22.47
CA ASN A 102 -14.00 -17.94 -22.76
C ASN A 102 -13.27 -16.73 -23.34
N LEU A 103 -12.05 -16.49 -22.84
CA LEU A 103 -11.19 -15.35 -23.19
C LEU A 103 -10.00 -15.86 -23.98
N THR A 104 -9.82 -15.33 -25.20
CA THR A 104 -8.61 -15.56 -26.00
C THR A 104 -7.84 -14.26 -26.04
N LEU A 105 -6.64 -14.27 -25.47
CA LEU A 105 -5.78 -13.09 -25.35
C LEU A 105 -4.86 -12.95 -26.56
N ALA A 106 -4.61 -11.73 -26.96
CA ALA A 106 -3.59 -11.35 -27.94
C ALA A 106 -2.32 -10.88 -27.25
N SER A 107 -1.17 -11.15 -27.84
CA SER A 107 0.12 -10.62 -27.37
C SER A 107 0.21 -9.11 -27.64
N VAL A 108 0.71 -8.36 -26.66
CA VAL A 108 0.95 -6.91 -26.78
C VAL A 108 2.33 -6.69 -27.39
N LYS A 109 2.44 -5.79 -28.38
CA LYS A 109 3.72 -5.45 -29.01
C LYS A 109 4.63 -4.60 -28.10
N ASP A 110 4.05 -3.68 -27.36
CA ASP A 110 4.73 -2.80 -26.42
C ASP A 110 4.20 -3.04 -25.00
N ILE A 111 4.97 -3.73 -24.18
CA ILE A 111 4.62 -4.06 -22.79
C ILE A 111 4.88 -2.89 -21.83
N SER A 112 5.49 -1.80 -22.26
CA SER A 112 5.93 -0.71 -21.38
C SER A 112 4.81 -0.08 -20.55
N GLY A 113 3.57 -0.04 -21.08
CA GLY A 113 2.39 0.45 -20.37
C GLY A 113 1.82 -0.52 -19.33
N GLN A 114 2.33 -1.75 -19.26
CA GLN A 114 1.84 -2.79 -18.36
C GLN A 114 2.82 -3.09 -17.21
N LEU A 115 4.06 -2.58 -17.26
CA LEU A 115 5.09 -2.84 -16.28
C LEU A 115 4.78 -2.15 -14.94
N THR A 116 5.01 -2.88 -13.87
CA THR A 116 5.04 -2.34 -12.51
C THR A 116 6.31 -1.49 -12.29
N ASN A 117 6.33 -0.69 -11.23
CA ASN A 117 7.54 0.08 -10.87
C ASN A 117 8.74 -0.84 -10.62
N ALA A 118 8.53 -2.00 -10.01
CA ALA A 118 9.58 -2.97 -9.75
C ALA A 118 10.12 -3.62 -11.04
N GLU A 119 9.26 -3.92 -12.01
CA GLU A 119 9.69 -4.40 -13.33
C GLU A 119 10.47 -3.33 -14.12
N TRP A 120 10.09 -2.05 -14.00
CA TRP A 120 10.91 -0.95 -14.51
C TRP A 120 12.29 -0.91 -13.86
N MET A 121 12.36 -1.03 -12.51
CA MET A 121 13.64 -1.05 -11.79
C MET A 121 14.50 -2.28 -12.14
N ALA A 122 13.89 -3.42 -12.38
CA ALA A 122 14.58 -4.63 -12.85
C ALA A 122 15.10 -4.47 -14.30
N SER A 123 14.36 -3.77 -15.16
CA SER A 123 14.69 -3.59 -16.56
C SER A 123 15.82 -2.59 -16.81
N MET A 124 15.81 -1.47 -16.09
CA MET A 124 16.73 -0.35 -16.35
C MET A 124 18.16 -0.65 -15.89
N PRO A 125 19.17 -0.08 -16.56
CA PRO A 125 20.56 -0.12 -16.11
C PRO A 125 20.74 0.68 -14.82
N GLY A 126 21.94 0.66 -14.26
CA GLY A 126 22.33 1.43 -13.08
C GLY A 126 22.59 0.56 -11.85
N SER A 127 23.28 1.15 -10.89
CA SER A 127 23.59 0.55 -9.60
C SER A 127 22.36 0.50 -8.70
N GLU A 128 22.40 -0.38 -7.69
CA GLU A 128 21.36 -0.43 -6.66
C GLU A 128 21.18 0.89 -5.91
N ARG A 129 22.26 1.68 -5.75
CA ARG A 129 22.18 3.03 -5.16
C ARG A 129 21.34 3.98 -6.00
N GLU A 130 21.56 4.00 -7.32
CA GLU A 130 20.82 4.85 -8.26
C GLU A 130 19.36 4.42 -8.35
N LYS A 131 19.08 3.13 -8.50
CA LYS A 131 17.72 2.59 -8.52
C LYS A 131 16.96 2.86 -7.22
N ARG A 132 17.64 2.77 -6.07
CA ARG A 132 17.05 3.11 -4.76
C ARG A 132 16.56 4.54 -4.69
N ALA A 133 17.21 5.48 -5.38
CA ALA A 133 16.77 6.88 -5.45
C ALA A 133 15.39 7.03 -6.12
N LEU A 134 15.04 6.15 -7.07
CA LEU A 134 13.74 6.11 -7.75
C LEU A 134 12.56 5.81 -6.81
N LEU A 135 12.81 5.17 -5.66
CA LEU A 135 11.79 4.96 -4.65
C LEU A 135 11.18 6.27 -4.12
N THR A 136 11.86 7.40 -4.31
CA THR A 136 11.30 8.72 -4.04
C THR A 136 10.28 9.12 -5.11
N CYS A 137 10.53 8.77 -6.38
CA CYS A 137 9.63 9.10 -7.51
C CYS A 137 8.29 8.35 -7.41
N VAL A 138 8.32 7.07 -7.00
CA VAL A 138 7.11 6.24 -6.88
C VAL A 138 6.16 6.69 -5.77
N THR A 139 6.58 7.60 -4.92
CA THR A 139 5.68 8.19 -3.90
C THR A 139 4.59 9.06 -4.51
N CYS A 140 4.83 9.64 -5.69
CA CYS A 140 3.91 10.58 -6.34
C CYS A 140 3.27 10.03 -7.62
N HIS A 141 3.97 9.19 -8.38
CA HIS A 141 3.48 8.62 -9.63
C HIS A 141 4.27 7.37 -10.01
N THR A 142 3.83 6.64 -11.04
CA THR A 142 4.55 5.48 -11.58
C THR A 142 5.86 5.90 -12.27
N LEU A 143 6.83 4.99 -12.31
CA LEU A 143 8.09 5.20 -13.03
C LEU A 143 7.88 5.32 -14.55
N GLU A 144 6.79 4.78 -15.07
CA GLU A 144 6.41 4.95 -16.48
C GLU A 144 6.48 6.42 -16.93
N ARG A 145 6.02 7.34 -16.09
CA ARG A 145 6.08 8.78 -16.37
C ARG A 145 7.50 9.30 -16.52
N VAL A 146 8.43 8.78 -15.73
CA VAL A 146 9.85 9.15 -15.80
C VAL A 146 10.50 8.54 -17.03
N VAL A 147 10.37 7.22 -17.22
CA VAL A 147 11.06 6.49 -18.30
C VAL A 147 10.52 6.83 -19.69
N LYS A 148 9.24 7.20 -19.80
CA LYS A 148 8.65 7.72 -21.05
C LYS A 148 8.91 9.21 -21.28
N SER A 149 9.56 9.91 -20.34
CA SER A 149 9.93 11.30 -20.52
C SER A 149 11.06 11.47 -21.56
N LYS A 150 11.24 12.72 -22.00
CA LYS A 150 12.27 13.08 -22.97
C LYS A 150 13.23 14.17 -22.46
N TYR A 151 13.26 14.37 -21.16
CA TYR A 151 14.11 15.37 -20.54
C TYR A 151 15.58 14.95 -20.60
N SER A 152 16.45 15.92 -20.89
CA SER A 152 17.90 15.82 -20.74
C SER A 152 18.31 15.86 -19.26
N SER A 153 19.58 15.55 -18.96
CA SER A 153 20.11 15.68 -17.61
C SER A 153 20.01 17.12 -17.07
N GLU A 154 20.28 18.10 -17.91
CA GLU A 154 20.17 19.52 -17.57
C GLU A 154 18.72 19.93 -17.30
N GLU A 155 17.76 19.47 -18.10
CA GLU A 155 16.34 19.75 -17.85
C GLU A 155 15.82 19.04 -16.58
N PHE A 156 16.31 17.86 -16.28
CA PHE A 156 16.01 17.23 -14.98
C PHE A 156 16.54 18.07 -13.82
N LEU A 157 17.80 18.55 -13.90
CA LEU A 157 18.42 19.34 -12.85
C LEU A 157 17.74 20.70 -12.65
N THR A 158 17.43 21.40 -13.76
CA THR A 158 16.99 22.81 -13.70
C THR A 158 15.47 22.98 -13.64
N ILE A 159 14.69 21.99 -14.14
CA ILE A 159 13.24 22.10 -14.27
C ILE A 159 12.53 21.05 -13.40
N VAL A 160 12.81 19.75 -13.61
CA VAL A 160 11.97 18.67 -13.10
C VAL A 160 12.20 18.46 -11.60
N LEU A 161 13.45 18.27 -11.17
CA LEU A 161 13.79 17.99 -9.78
C LEU A 161 13.51 19.18 -8.84
N PRO A 162 13.77 20.45 -9.21
CA PRO A 162 13.32 21.59 -8.44
C PRO A 162 11.80 21.65 -8.29
N ARG A 163 11.09 21.42 -9.39
CA ARG A 163 9.61 21.41 -9.40
C ARG A 163 9.04 20.29 -8.54
N MET A 164 9.69 19.13 -8.48
CA MET A 164 9.26 17.99 -7.66
C MET A 164 9.17 18.38 -6.18
N GLN A 165 10.04 19.27 -5.68
CA GLN A 165 10.00 19.76 -4.30
C GLN A 165 8.74 20.57 -3.97
N SER A 166 8.08 21.15 -4.99
CA SER A 166 6.83 21.89 -4.83
C SER A 166 5.61 20.97 -4.62
N TYR A 167 5.73 19.69 -4.96
CA TYR A 167 4.65 18.71 -4.88
C TYR A 167 4.83 17.75 -3.70
N VAL A 168 5.37 18.23 -2.60
CA VAL A 168 5.61 17.38 -1.44
C VAL A 168 4.34 16.65 -1.01
N ASN A 169 4.43 15.32 -0.97
CA ASN A 169 3.35 14.40 -0.58
C ASN A 169 2.07 14.44 -1.42
N GLN A 170 2.11 15.03 -2.61
CA GLN A 170 0.94 15.06 -3.50
C GLN A 170 1.27 14.44 -4.83
N SER A 171 0.52 13.41 -5.20
CA SER A 171 0.80 12.56 -6.35
C SER A 171 0.11 13.02 -7.63
N MET A 172 -0.68 14.09 -7.61
CA MET A 172 -1.50 14.48 -8.75
C MET A 172 -1.11 15.83 -9.35
N PRO A 173 -1.03 15.93 -10.69
CA PRO A 173 -0.96 17.22 -11.37
C PRO A 173 -2.16 18.10 -10.98
N GLY A 174 -1.91 19.33 -10.59
CA GLY A 174 -2.95 20.26 -10.17
C GLY A 174 -3.26 20.26 -8.68
N ALA A 175 -2.69 19.33 -7.90
CA ALA A 175 -2.77 19.42 -6.45
C ALA A 175 -2.06 20.69 -5.94
N PRO A 176 -2.50 21.28 -4.80
CA PRO A 176 -1.87 22.46 -4.24
C PRO A 176 -0.37 22.27 -4.03
N GLN A 177 0.43 23.24 -4.48
CA GLN A 177 1.88 23.20 -4.35
C GLN A 177 2.32 23.90 -3.07
N MET A 178 3.40 23.39 -2.48
CA MET A 178 4.08 24.07 -1.40
C MET A 178 4.97 25.18 -1.95
N ARG A 179 4.56 26.45 -1.85
CA ARG A 179 5.35 27.60 -2.33
C ARG A 179 6.76 27.66 -1.73
N LYS A 180 6.96 27.08 -0.54
CA LYS A 180 8.24 27.01 0.15
C LYS A 180 9.16 25.87 -0.30
N GLY A 181 8.67 24.92 -1.12
CA GLY A 181 9.48 23.80 -1.62
C GLY A 181 10.68 24.26 -2.46
N VAL A 182 10.52 25.30 -3.24
CA VAL A 182 11.61 25.91 -4.03
C VAL A 182 12.67 26.54 -3.11
N ARG A 183 12.25 27.25 -2.06
CA ARG A 183 13.17 27.81 -1.06
C ARG A 183 13.99 26.74 -0.33
N LEU A 184 13.39 25.59 -0.02
CA LEU A 184 14.10 24.48 0.64
C LEU A 184 15.25 23.94 -0.21
N MET A 185 15.19 24.05 -1.53
CA MET A 185 16.31 23.66 -2.40
C MET A 185 17.44 24.68 -2.37
N GLU A 186 17.12 25.95 -2.45
CA GLU A 186 18.11 27.04 -2.37
C GLU A 186 18.82 27.06 -1.02
N GLU A 187 18.10 26.74 0.07
CA GLU A 187 18.61 26.67 1.44
C GLU A 187 19.47 25.42 1.73
N GLN A 188 19.40 24.37 0.90
CA GLN A 188 20.12 23.10 1.11
C GLN A 188 21.54 23.06 0.52
N GLY A 189 21.97 24.11 -0.20
CA GLY A 189 23.35 24.32 -0.65
C GLY A 189 23.82 23.36 -1.75
N GLU A 190 25.14 23.40 -2.03
CA GLU A 190 25.79 22.67 -3.14
C GLU A 190 25.66 21.16 -3.07
N ASP A 191 25.67 20.57 -1.88
CA ASP A 191 25.52 19.11 -1.72
C ASP A 191 24.21 18.61 -2.31
N ARG A 192 23.14 19.37 -2.14
CA ARG A 192 21.83 19.01 -2.72
C ARG A 192 21.81 19.15 -4.23
N VAL A 193 22.44 20.18 -4.76
CA VAL A 193 22.59 20.38 -6.22
C VAL A 193 23.37 19.23 -6.84
N ASN A 194 24.44 18.77 -6.19
CA ASN A 194 25.24 17.63 -6.68
C ASN A 194 24.42 16.32 -6.68
N ILE A 195 23.66 16.03 -5.60
CA ILE A 195 22.75 14.88 -5.57
C ILE A 195 21.74 14.94 -6.73
N TYR A 196 21.21 16.11 -7.03
CA TYR A 196 20.25 16.27 -8.12
C TYR A 196 20.89 16.19 -9.50
N ARG A 197 22.15 16.59 -9.63
CA ARG A 197 22.92 16.41 -10.86
C ARG A 197 23.12 14.91 -11.16
N GLU A 198 23.64 14.14 -10.21
CA GLU A 198 23.78 12.69 -10.31
C GLU A 198 22.44 12.02 -10.64
N MET A 199 21.39 12.44 -9.96
CA MET A 199 20.04 11.91 -10.22
C MET A 199 19.54 12.28 -11.62
N GLY A 200 19.75 13.52 -12.07
CA GLY A 200 19.36 13.98 -13.41
C GLY A 200 20.09 13.25 -14.53
N GLU A 201 21.38 12.97 -14.36
CA GLU A 201 22.18 12.16 -15.28
C GLU A 201 21.63 10.73 -15.39
N PHE A 202 21.33 10.11 -14.26
CA PHE A 202 20.73 8.77 -14.23
C PHE A 202 19.34 8.73 -14.85
N LEU A 203 18.47 9.71 -14.55
CA LEU A 203 17.13 9.78 -15.14
C LEU A 203 17.16 9.98 -16.67
N ALA A 204 18.12 10.76 -17.19
CA ALA A 204 18.33 10.93 -18.63
C ALA A 204 18.89 9.68 -19.31
N GLN A 205 19.63 8.84 -18.58
CA GLN A 205 20.12 7.56 -19.07
C GLN A 205 18.99 6.54 -19.24
N ILE A 206 18.04 6.50 -18.33
CA ILE A 206 16.96 5.49 -18.31
C ILE A 206 15.71 5.91 -19.08
N ASN A 207 15.54 7.18 -19.44
CA ASN A 207 14.38 7.66 -20.17
C ASN A 207 14.55 7.53 -21.70
N LEU A 208 13.47 7.80 -22.45
CA LEU A 208 13.49 7.74 -23.90
C LEU A 208 14.36 8.85 -24.54
N HIS A 209 14.49 10.01 -23.91
CA HIS A 209 15.29 11.15 -24.36
C HIS A 209 15.31 11.33 -25.90
N ASN A 210 14.16 11.61 -26.52
CA ASN A 210 13.96 11.70 -27.96
C ASN A 210 14.19 10.41 -28.77
N ARG A 211 14.38 9.27 -28.13
CA ARG A 211 14.46 7.96 -28.78
C ARG A 211 13.05 7.36 -28.94
N THR A 212 12.94 6.47 -29.94
CA THR A 212 11.69 5.73 -30.19
C THR A 212 11.70 4.33 -29.58
N ARG A 213 12.84 3.89 -29.05
CA ARG A 213 13.02 2.55 -28.46
C ARG A 213 13.85 2.63 -27.19
N TRP A 214 13.59 1.69 -26.28
CA TRP A 214 14.40 1.50 -25.09
C TRP A 214 15.83 1.07 -25.44
N THR A 215 16.80 1.54 -24.66
CA THR A 215 18.21 1.14 -24.80
C THR A 215 18.55 -0.11 -24.01
N TYR A 216 17.59 -0.64 -23.27
CA TYR A 216 17.69 -1.82 -22.42
C TYR A 216 16.47 -2.72 -22.60
N PRO A 217 16.62 -4.06 -22.41
CA PRO A 217 15.50 -4.99 -22.51
C PRO A 217 14.51 -4.78 -21.35
N LEU A 218 13.22 -4.84 -21.63
CA LEU A 218 12.18 -4.82 -20.60
C LEU A 218 12.04 -6.21 -20.00
N GLN A 219 12.03 -6.28 -18.66
CA GLN A 219 11.90 -7.50 -17.86
C GLN A 219 10.53 -7.53 -17.19
N THR A 220 9.97 -8.71 -17.08
CA THR A 220 8.69 -8.95 -16.41
C THR A 220 8.87 -9.97 -15.30
N PHE A 221 8.01 -9.91 -14.28
CA PHE A 221 7.93 -10.93 -13.26
C PHE A 221 6.87 -11.97 -13.58
N SER A 222 6.99 -13.15 -12.96
CA SER A 222 6.03 -14.23 -13.13
C SER A 222 4.64 -13.83 -12.64
N ARG A 223 3.61 -14.30 -13.37
CA ARG A 223 2.22 -14.19 -12.94
C ARG A 223 1.98 -15.02 -11.68
N PRO A 224 0.89 -14.72 -10.92
CA PRO A 224 0.46 -15.57 -9.81
C PRO A 224 0.30 -17.03 -10.24
N SER A 225 0.66 -17.96 -9.37
CA SER A 225 0.48 -19.41 -9.59
C SER A 225 0.12 -20.13 -8.29
N GLY A 226 -0.48 -21.31 -8.39
CA GLY A 226 -0.84 -22.12 -7.23
C GLY A 226 -1.73 -21.37 -6.24
N GLU A 227 -1.33 -21.32 -4.97
CA GLU A 227 -2.09 -20.65 -3.90
C GLU A 227 -2.33 -19.15 -4.15
N ALA A 228 -1.44 -18.47 -4.88
CA ALA A 228 -1.62 -17.06 -5.23
C ALA A 228 -2.78 -16.81 -6.23
N THR A 229 -3.33 -17.85 -6.83
CA THR A 229 -4.53 -17.75 -7.69
C THR A 229 -5.84 -17.88 -6.91
N LYS A 230 -5.79 -18.37 -5.67
CA LYS A 230 -6.95 -18.58 -4.81
C LYS A 230 -7.31 -17.29 -4.06
N VAL A 231 -7.90 -16.34 -4.77
CA VAL A 231 -8.22 -15.01 -4.20
C VAL A 231 -9.39 -14.36 -4.94
N ILE A 232 -10.18 -13.60 -4.19
CA ILE A 232 -11.20 -12.69 -4.74
C ILE A 232 -10.83 -11.27 -4.35
N TYR A 233 -10.93 -10.36 -5.32
CA TYR A 233 -10.80 -8.92 -5.08
C TYR A 233 -12.15 -8.24 -5.30
N THR A 234 -12.47 -7.27 -4.42
CA THR A 234 -13.53 -6.30 -4.67
C THR A 234 -12.93 -4.91 -4.63
N GLU A 235 -12.96 -4.21 -5.75
CA GLU A 235 -12.46 -2.85 -5.88
C GLU A 235 -13.63 -1.88 -5.90
N TYR A 236 -13.56 -0.84 -5.07
CA TYR A 236 -14.52 0.25 -4.95
C TYR A 236 -13.88 1.52 -5.50
N GLY A 237 -14.31 1.97 -6.69
CA GLY A 237 -13.85 3.24 -7.26
C GLY A 237 -14.38 4.43 -6.47
N LEU A 238 -13.48 5.33 -6.07
CA LEU A 238 -13.82 6.56 -5.37
C LEU A 238 -14.30 7.64 -6.35
N PRO A 239 -15.08 8.64 -5.88
CA PRO A 239 -15.76 9.59 -6.77
C PRO A 239 -14.84 10.44 -7.65
N ARG A 240 -13.60 10.66 -7.25
CA ARG A 240 -12.67 11.52 -8.00
C ARG A 240 -11.20 11.13 -7.78
N GLN A 241 -10.36 11.42 -8.77
CA GLN A 241 -8.95 11.03 -8.79
C GLN A 241 -8.08 11.69 -7.70
N LEU A 242 -8.47 12.85 -7.18
CA LEU A 242 -7.78 13.52 -6.07
C LEU A 242 -7.95 12.80 -4.73
N LEU A 243 -8.97 11.94 -4.62
CA LEU A 243 -9.10 11.03 -3.49
C LEU A 243 -8.05 9.93 -3.61
N GLN A 244 -6.98 10.11 -2.87
CA GLN A 244 -5.84 9.19 -2.80
C GLN A 244 -5.92 8.43 -1.48
N PRO A 245 -6.62 7.29 -1.41
CA PRO A 245 -6.80 6.58 -0.16
C PRO A 245 -5.45 6.08 0.33
N HIS A 246 -5.01 6.65 1.47
CA HIS A 246 -3.71 6.31 2.06
C HIS A 246 -3.85 5.15 3.04
N ASP A 247 -4.60 5.35 4.12
CA ASP A 247 -4.98 4.30 5.05
C ASP A 247 -6.44 3.93 4.81
N VAL A 248 -6.73 2.64 4.86
CA VAL A 248 -8.09 2.10 4.90
C VAL A 248 -8.20 1.26 6.16
N ILE A 249 -9.26 1.42 6.92
CA ILE A 249 -9.56 0.60 8.11
C ILE A 249 -11.00 0.10 8.06
N VAL A 250 -11.25 -1.01 8.75
CA VAL A 250 -12.60 -1.45 9.09
C VAL A 250 -12.72 -1.36 10.60
N THR A 251 -13.70 -0.59 11.06
CA THR A 251 -13.96 -0.43 12.49
C THR A 251 -14.56 -1.69 13.09
N LYS A 252 -14.54 -1.80 14.40
CA LYS A 252 -15.20 -2.91 15.14
C LYS A 252 -16.70 -3.04 14.83
N THR A 253 -17.32 -1.97 14.34
CA THR A 253 -18.73 -1.97 13.89
C THR A 253 -18.90 -2.34 12.41
N GLY A 254 -17.82 -2.72 11.72
CA GLY A 254 -17.82 -3.14 10.32
C GLY A 254 -17.85 -1.98 9.30
N GLN A 255 -17.69 -0.73 9.74
CA GLN A 255 -17.67 0.44 8.84
C GLN A 255 -16.28 0.58 8.20
N VAL A 256 -16.24 0.79 6.88
CA VAL A 256 -15.00 1.04 6.14
C VAL A 256 -14.73 2.53 6.09
N TRP A 257 -13.54 2.92 6.54
CA TRP A 257 -13.07 4.31 6.52
C TRP A 257 -11.75 4.41 5.78
N TYR A 258 -11.52 5.54 5.12
CA TYR A 258 -10.24 5.85 4.50
C TYR A 258 -9.80 7.29 4.79
N SER A 259 -8.48 7.50 4.82
CA SER A 259 -7.87 8.83 4.81
C SER A 259 -7.54 9.24 3.38
N SER A 260 -7.78 10.49 3.01
CA SER A 260 -7.37 11.01 1.71
C SER A 260 -6.02 11.73 1.79
N PHE A 261 -5.03 11.22 1.04
CA PHE A 261 -3.70 11.82 0.97
C PHE A 261 -3.67 13.09 0.09
N GLY A 262 -4.59 13.21 -0.86
CA GLY A 262 -4.67 14.33 -1.80
C GLY A 262 -5.59 15.46 -1.35
N GLU A 263 -6.54 15.19 -0.45
CA GLU A 263 -7.53 16.14 0.02
C GLU A 263 -7.68 16.11 1.54
N GLN A 264 -8.16 17.21 2.12
CA GLN A 264 -8.26 17.39 3.57
C GLN A 264 -9.56 16.79 4.11
N ILE A 265 -9.76 15.48 3.85
CA ILE A 265 -10.95 14.75 4.25
C ILE A 265 -10.62 13.35 4.78
N ILE A 266 -11.56 12.79 5.54
CA ILE A 266 -11.72 11.34 5.70
C ILE A 266 -13.05 10.92 5.07
N GLY A 267 -13.12 9.67 4.59
CA GLY A 267 -14.33 9.13 3.96
C GLY A 267 -14.79 7.84 4.62
N ARG A 268 -16.13 7.69 4.74
CA ARG A 268 -16.80 6.45 5.11
C ARG A 268 -17.43 5.84 3.88
N MET A 269 -17.13 4.58 3.58
CA MET A 269 -17.61 3.86 2.41
C MET A 269 -18.62 2.78 2.81
N ASP A 270 -19.72 2.70 2.10
CA ASP A 270 -20.69 1.61 2.18
C ASP A 270 -20.23 0.43 1.32
N GLN A 271 -20.06 -0.75 1.92
CA GLN A 271 -19.54 -1.93 1.22
C GLN A 271 -20.51 -2.52 0.19
N ALA A 272 -21.81 -2.31 0.36
CA ALA A 272 -22.83 -2.88 -0.54
C ALA A 272 -22.99 -2.07 -1.83
N THR A 273 -22.88 -0.75 -1.72
CA THR A 273 -23.15 0.19 -2.81
C THR A 273 -21.91 0.88 -3.36
N GLY A 274 -20.82 0.94 -2.60
CA GLY A 274 -19.64 1.75 -2.89
C GLY A 274 -19.87 3.27 -2.69
N ALA A 275 -21.01 3.66 -2.12
CA ALA A 275 -21.30 5.06 -1.82
C ALA A 275 -20.37 5.58 -0.72
N VAL A 276 -19.96 6.85 -0.84
CA VAL A 276 -19.03 7.49 0.09
C VAL A 276 -19.70 8.69 0.75
N LYS A 277 -19.54 8.80 2.08
CA LYS A 277 -19.78 10.03 2.84
C LYS A 277 -18.43 10.60 3.29
N GLU A 278 -18.22 11.88 3.01
CA GLU A 278 -16.96 12.58 3.30
C GLU A 278 -17.15 13.54 4.49
N TYR A 279 -16.05 13.74 5.23
CA TYR A 279 -15.98 14.62 6.39
C TYR A 279 -14.74 15.49 6.26
N GLU A 280 -14.96 16.81 6.23
CA GLU A 280 -13.89 17.79 6.11
C GLU A 280 -13.09 17.89 7.41
N VAL A 281 -11.76 17.87 7.28
CA VAL A 281 -10.82 18.05 8.38
C VAL A 281 -10.26 19.47 8.34
N GLU A 282 -10.08 20.10 9.49
CA GLU A 282 -9.63 21.48 9.60
C GLU A 282 -8.33 21.77 8.83
N VAL A 283 -8.31 22.88 8.10
CA VAL A 283 -7.14 23.46 7.47
C VAL A 283 -6.63 24.61 8.33
N SER A 284 -5.67 24.34 9.21
CA SER A 284 -5.08 25.33 10.12
C SER A 284 -3.92 26.12 9.51
N LYS A 285 -3.30 25.59 8.46
CA LYS A 285 -2.18 26.20 7.71
C LYS A 285 -2.54 26.25 6.22
N PRO A 286 -3.26 27.30 5.73
CA PRO A 286 -3.77 27.37 4.35
C PRO A 286 -2.67 27.33 3.27
N ASP A 287 -1.47 27.84 3.59
CA ASP A 287 -0.33 27.88 2.65
C ASP A 287 0.49 26.57 2.59
N PHE A 288 0.08 25.55 3.35
CA PHE A 288 0.74 24.25 3.39
C PHE A 288 -0.09 23.18 2.69
N PRO A 289 0.54 22.07 2.26
CA PRO A 289 -0.16 20.97 1.63
C PRO A 289 -1.31 20.45 2.48
N LYS A 290 -2.40 20.10 1.82
CA LYS A 290 -3.55 19.40 2.39
C LYS A 290 -3.32 17.90 2.31
N GLY A 291 -4.12 17.15 3.03
CA GLY A 291 -4.13 15.69 3.02
C GLY A 291 -3.99 15.07 4.40
N ILE A 292 -4.54 13.89 4.51
CA ILE A 292 -4.55 13.08 5.73
C ILE A 292 -3.74 11.81 5.46
N LEU A 293 -2.85 11.44 6.39
CA LEU A 293 -2.09 10.22 6.21
C LEU A 293 -2.67 9.07 7.04
N ALA A 294 -2.53 9.08 8.36
CA ALA A 294 -3.01 8.01 9.21
C ALA A 294 -4.48 8.15 9.57
N ILE A 295 -5.18 7.01 9.64
CA ILE A 295 -6.45 6.85 10.34
C ILE A 295 -6.38 5.57 11.18
N ARG A 296 -6.73 5.66 12.47
CA ARG A 296 -6.72 4.52 13.40
C ARG A 296 -7.92 4.60 14.33
N GLU A 297 -8.54 3.45 14.63
CA GLU A 297 -9.61 3.34 15.62
C GLU A 297 -9.00 3.07 17.01
N ASP A 298 -9.49 3.75 18.05
CA ASP A 298 -9.18 3.42 19.42
C ASP A 298 -10.18 2.40 20.00
N ARG A 299 -9.99 2.04 21.27
CA ARG A 299 -10.86 1.07 21.93
C ARG A 299 -12.30 1.55 22.11
N ASP A 300 -12.52 2.87 22.15
CA ASP A 300 -13.82 3.49 22.37
C ASP A 300 -14.54 3.78 21.04
N GLY A 301 -13.97 3.34 19.90
CA GLY A 301 -14.53 3.53 18.56
C GLY A 301 -14.31 4.93 17.97
N GLN A 302 -13.44 5.73 18.60
CA GLN A 302 -13.07 7.04 18.07
C GLN A 302 -11.98 6.88 17.01
N LEU A 303 -12.03 7.70 15.96
CA LEU A 303 -11.04 7.68 14.89
C LEU A 303 -9.97 8.74 15.12
N TRP A 304 -8.72 8.32 15.13
CA TRP A 304 -7.56 9.18 15.29
C TRP A 304 -6.86 9.38 13.94
N ILE A 305 -6.49 10.62 13.65
CA ILE A 305 -6.08 11.07 12.33
C ILE A 305 -4.78 11.85 12.45
N GLY A 306 -3.82 11.51 11.58
CA GLY A 306 -2.60 12.30 11.39
C GLY A 306 -2.83 13.39 10.34
N ASN A 307 -2.95 14.63 10.79
CA ASN A 307 -3.29 15.80 9.95
C ASN A 307 -2.05 16.46 9.33
N MET A 308 -1.11 15.67 8.91
CA MET A 308 0.12 16.00 8.16
C MET A 308 0.69 17.42 8.41
N TYR A 309 0.81 18.22 7.35
CA TYR A 309 1.35 19.58 7.36
C TYR A 309 0.48 20.60 8.11
N GLN A 310 -0.75 20.25 8.42
CA GLN A 310 -1.63 21.07 9.25
C GLN A 310 -1.21 21.02 10.74
N ALA A 311 -0.19 20.21 11.05
CA ALA A 311 0.49 20.11 12.34
C ALA A 311 -0.47 19.90 13.52
N ALA A 312 -1.39 18.96 13.36
CA ALA A 312 -2.31 18.51 14.38
C ALA A 312 -2.50 17.00 14.30
N ILE A 313 -2.87 16.36 15.39
CA ILE A 313 -3.63 15.12 15.35
C ILE A 313 -5.09 15.46 15.63
N ALA A 314 -6.00 14.71 15.04
CA ALA A 314 -7.42 14.90 15.26
C ALA A 314 -8.07 13.62 15.78
N ARG A 315 -9.03 13.77 16.67
CA ARG A 315 -9.96 12.72 17.11
C ARG A 315 -11.32 13.01 16.51
N PHE A 316 -11.92 12.03 15.84
CA PHE A 316 -13.25 12.11 15.25
C PHE A 316 -14.17 11.10 15.91
N ASP A 317 -15.33 11.56 16.35
CA ASP A 317 -16.38 10.69 16.88
C ASP A 317 -17.38 10.33 15.76
N PRO A 318 -17.43 9.05 15.31
CA PRO A 318 -18.34 8.64 14.25
C PRO A 318 -19.83 8.76 14.58
N ASN A 319 -20.19 8.83 15.88
CA ASN A 319 -21.59 8.95 16.31
C ASN A 319 -22.09 10.39 16.28
N THR A 320 -21.26 11.34 16.70
CA THR A 320 -21.60 12.77 16.73
C THR A 320 -21.12 13.52 15.49
N GLU A 321 -20.26 12.89 14.70
CA GLU A 321 -19.60 13.45 13.52
C GLU A 321 -18.79 14.72 13.83
N LYS A 322 -18.17 14.80 15.01
CA LYS A 322 -17.38 15.95 15.47
C LYS A 322 -15.91 15.64 15.58
N PHE A 323 -15.09 16.64 15.25
CA PHE A 323 -13.64 16.62 15.41
C PHE A 323 -13.21 17.37 16.67
N GLU A 324 -12.13 16.85 17.28
CA GLU A 324 -11.32 17.52 18.29
C GLU A 324 -9.86 17.49 17.85
N TYR A 325 -9.11 18.58 18.08
CA TYR A 325 -7.75 18.75 17.57
C TYR A 325 -6.74 18.94 18.69
N PHE A 326 -5.61 18.24 18.58
CA PHE A 326 -4.49 18.35 19.49
C PHE A 326 -3.26 18.82 18.71
N ARG A 327 -2.57 19.86 19.22
CA ARG A 327 -1.45 20.51 18.53
C ARG A 327 -0.21 20.52 19.42
N PRO A 328 1.01 20.42 18.84
CA PRO A 328 2.22 20.60 19.59
C PRO A 328 2.30 22.02 20.16
N ALA A 329 3.14 22.19 21.18
CA ALA A 329 3.41 23.50 21.74
C ALA A 329 3.91 24.47 20.64
N PRO A 330 3.64 25.80 20.72
CA PRO A 330 4.03 26.74 19.68
C PRO A 330 5.51 26.68 19.28
N LYS A 331 6.42 26.46 20.24
CA LYS A 331 7.87 26.29 20.00
C LYS A 331 8.21 25.06 19.14
N ASP A 332 7.37 24.03 19.14
CA ASP A 332 7.55 22.76 18.42
C ASP A 332 6.68 22.70 17.14
N ASN A 333 5.86 23.74 16.89
CA ASN A 333 5.02 23.87 15.69
C ASN A 333 5.72 24.72 14.63
N LEU A 334 6.83 24.22 14.11
CA LEU A 334 7.64 24.87 13.09
C LEU A 334 6.95 24.80 11.71
N PRO A 335 7.39 25.61 10.72
CA PRO A 335 6.93 25.48 9.33
C PRO A 335 7.10 24.07 8.76
N SER A 336 8.15 23.33 9.17
CA SER A 336 8.43 21.95 8.75
C SER A 336 7.65 20.88 9.51
N THR A 337 6.89 21.23 10.55
CA THR A 337 6.17 20.26 11.39
C THR A 337 5.16 19.48 10.58
N GLN A 338 5.26 18.15 10.69
CA GLN A 338 4.35 17.20 10.05
C GLN A 338 3.96 16.12 11.05
N LEU A 339 2.69 16.07 11.42
CA LEU A 339 2.13 15.02 12.27
C LEU A 339 1.38 14.02 11.37
N ASN A 340 2.10 13.06 10.82
CA ASN A 340 1.57 12.11 9.84
C ASN A 340 0.93 10.89 10.50
N GLN A 341 1.48 10.46 11.63
CA GLN A 341 1.11 9.24 12.32
C GLN A 341 0.66 9.52 13.75
N VAL A 342 -0.26 8.71 14.22
CA VAL A 342 -0.81 8.78 15.56
C VAL A 342 -0.95 7.37 16.13
N ALA A 343 -0.53 7.16 17.37
CA ALA A 343 -0.75 5.91 18.11
C ALA A 343 -1.73 6.18 19.26
N PRO A 344 -3.02 5.89 19.07
CA PRO A 344 -4.00 6.03 20.12
C PRO A 344 -3.77 4.98 21.22
N TYR A 345 -4.20 5.30 22.41
CA TYR A 345 -4.16 4.39 23.55
C TYR A 345 -5.21 3.28 23.43
N ASN A 346 -5.15 2.48 22.38
CA ASN A 346 -6.12 1.40 22.14
C ASN A 346 -6.23 0.42 23.31
N ARG A 347 -5.24 0.35 24.20
CA ARG A 347 -5.25 -0.40 25.47
C ARG A 347 -5.51 0.48 26.70
N ASN A 348 -5.71 1.77 26.54
CA ASN A 348 -6.16 2.76 27.53
C ASN A 348 -5.46 2.71 28.89
N ILE A 349 -4.15 2.83 28.88
CA ILE A 349 -3.38 2.67 30.12
C ILE A 349 -3.24 3.99 30.88
N ASP A 350 -2.98 5.09 30.19
CA ASP A 350 -2.68 6.38 30.81
C ASP A 350 -3.43 7.58 30.18
N GLY A 351 -4.35 7.34 29.24
CA GLY A 351 -5.11 8.39 28.56
C GLY A 351 -4.28 9.28 27.64
N LYS A 352 -3.06 8.84 27.28
CA LYS A 352 -2.15 9.61 26.45
C LYS A 352 -2.00 9.00 25.05
N VAL A 353 -1.81 9.87 24.05
CA VAL A 353 -1.71 9.50 22.64
C VAL A 353 -0.38 10.00 22.08
N TRP A 354 0.31 9.13 21.36
CA TRP A 354 1.57 9.45 20.73
C TRP A 354 1.40 9.91 19.29
N ALA A 355 2.20 10.87 18.85
CA ALA A 355 2.32 11.28 17.46
C ALA A 355 3.78 11.52 17.11
N GLN A 356 4.18 11.12 15.88
CA GLN A 356 5.51 11.47 15.37
C GLN A 356 5.48 12.89 14.76
N ASN A 357 6.67 13.52 14.69
CA ASN A 357 6.89 14.77 13.98
C ASN A 357 8.07 14.63 13.03
N SER A 358 7.80 14.53 11.72
CA SER A 358 8.85 14.43 10.69
C SER A 358 9.64 15.72 10.52
N GLY A 359 9.11 16.86 10.96
CA GLY A 359 9.72 18.17 10.73
C GLY A 359 11.06 18.38 11.45
N PHE A 360 11.27 17.69 12.59
CA PHE A 360 12.54 17.69 13.33
C PHE A 360 12.94 16.31 13.87
N ALA A 361 12.40 15.24 13.29
CA ALA A 361 12.60 13.86 13.75
C ALA A 361 12.26 13.69 15.25
N GLY A 362 11.07 14.13 15.63
CA GLY A 362 10.58 14.14 17.00
C GLY A 362 9.37 13.26 17.26
N VAL A 363 9.04 13.09 18.53
CA VAL A 363 7.84 12.38 19.02
C VAL A 363 7.16 13.25 20.06
N HIS A 364 5.83 13.34 19.96
CA HIS A 364 4.97 14.01 20.93
C HIS A 364 4.10 13.01 21.67
N ARG A 365 3.76 13.30 22.92
CA ARG A 365 2.75 12.60 23.70
C ARG A 365 1.73 13.61 24.20
N PHE A 366 0.48 13.44 23.80
CA PHE A 366 -0.64 14.31 24.13
C PHE A 366 -1.45 13.67 25.26
N ASP A 367 -1.65 14.37 26.35
CA ASP A 367 -2.64 14.04 27.36
C ASP A 367 -4.02 14.51 26.86
N VAL A 368 -4.90 13.53 26.58
CA VAL A 368 -6.22 13.82 25.95
C VAL A 368 -7.15 14.58 26.90
N LYS A 369 -6.95 14.46 28.20
CA LYS A 369 -7.80 15.09 29.23
C LYS A 369 -7.36 16.53 29.54
N THR A 370 -6.05 16.75 29.68
CA THR A 370 -5.51 18.07 30.06
C THR A 370 -5.07 18.92 28.87
N GLY A 371 -4.84 18.30 27.71
CA GLY A 371 -4.25 18.95 26.54
C GLY A 371 -2.75 19.20 26.66
N GLU A 372 -2.09 18.73 27.73
CA GLU A 372 -0.64 18.85 27.88
C GLU A 372 0.13 18.03 26.85
N VAL A 373 1.28 18.54 26.44
CA VAL A 373 2.11 17.92 25.39
C VAL A 373 3.55 17.76 25.89
N GLU A 374 4.02 16.53 25.90
CA GLU A 374 5.44 16.21 26.11
C GLU A 374 6.10 15.98 24.76
N THR A 375 7.38 16.39 24.64
CA THR A 375 8.13 16.34 23.38
C THR A 375 9.50 15.71 23.56
N TRP A 376 9.84 14.75 22.70
CA TRP A 376 11.17 14.14 22.61
C TRP A 376 11.79 14.47 21.24
N ALA A 377 13.08 14.78 21.24
CA ALA A 377 13.90 14.98 20.05
C ALA A 377 15.10 14.00 20.10
N PRO A 378 14.89 12.71 19.79
CA PRO A 378 15.86 11.64 20.00
C PRO A 378 17.21 11.88 19.30
N PHE A 379 17.19 12.58 18.18
CA PHE A 379 18.34 12.79 17.30
C PHE A 379 18.90 14.21 17.34
N LYS A 380 18.54 15.02 18.36
CA LYS A 380 18.94 16.44 18.46
C LYS A 380 20.45 16.68 18.31
N ASN A 381 21.27 15.74 18.77
CA ASN A 381 22.73 15.85 18.75
C ASN A 381 23.40 15.00 17.65
N SER A 382 22.61 14.33 16.81
CA SER A 382 23.15 13.55 15.70
C SER A 382 23.63 14.45 14.57
N LYS A 383 24.70 14.03 13.89
CA LYS A 383 25.18 14.63 12.64
C LYS A 383 24.59 13.97 11.40
N GLU A 384 23.92 12.84 11.59
CA GLU A 384 23.28 12.08 10.51
C GLU A 384 21.88 12.61 10.22
N GLN A 385 21.36 12.26 9.04
CA GLN A 385 19.98 12.57 8.68
C GLN A 385 19.04 11.51 9.24
N HIS A 386 18.06 11.94 10.00
CA HIS A 386 17.03 11.10 10.60
C HIS A 386 15.65 11.55 10.15
N ASN A 387 14.69 10.61 10.10
CA ASN A 387 13.29 10.91 9.85
C ASN A 387 12.41 9.90 10.60
N ILE A 388 11.81 10.33 11.68
CA ILE A 388 10.82 9.52 12.37
C ILE A 388 9.56 9.46 11.50
N TYR A 389 9.26 8.25 10.99
CA TYR A 389 8.17 8.06 10.05
C TYR A 389 6.89 7.54 10.71
N ASP A 390 6.96 6.57 11.60
CA ASP A 390 5.81 6.03 12.33
C ASP A 390 6.06 6.06 13.84
N VAL A 391 4.97 6.00 14.60
CA VAL A 391 4.95 5.79 16.03
C VAL A 391 3.90 4.75 16.37
N ILE A 392 4.28 3.74 17.15
CA ILE A 392 3.46 2.61 17.53
C ILE A 392 3.57 2.44 19.06
N SER A 393 2.50 2.06 19.74
CA SER A 393 2.54 1.81 21.18
C SER A 393 2.40 0.32 21.51
N ASP A 394 3.12 -0.11 22.55
CA ASP A 394 2.99 -1.45 23.13
C ASP A 394 1.84 -1.53 24.18
N SER A 395 1.68 -2.69 24.82
CA SER A 395 0.66 -2.93 25.85
C SER A 395 0.83 -2.09 27.12
N LYS A 396 1.95 -1.41 27.29
CA LYS A 396 2.26 -0.50 28.41
C LYS A 396 2.26 0.96 28.02
N ASN A 397 1.82 1.26 26.79
CA ASN A 397 1.87 2.56 26.15
C ASN A 397 3.29 3.17 26.02
N ASN A 398 4.36 2.33 25.98
CA ASN A 398 5.65 2.81 25.53
C ASN A 398 5.56 3.12 24.03
N ALA A 399 6.19 4.20 23.57
CA ALA A 399 6.23 4.51 22.15
C ALA A 399 7.41 3.83 21.47
N PHE A 400 7.16 3.21 20.33
CA PHE A 400 8.18 2.75 19.40
C PHE A 400 8.10 3.60 18.14
N PHE A 401 9.23 4.13 17.69
CA PHE A 401 9.29 4.95 16.49
C PHE A 401 10.30 4.39 15.49
N THR A 402 9.98 4.53 14.20
CA THR A 402 10.82 4.05 13.10
C THR A 402 11.68 5.17 12.54
N ASP A 403 12.97 4.93 12.31
CA ASP A 403 13.82 5.87 11.58
C ASP A 403 13.92 5.50 10.10
N PHE A 404 13.15 6.19 9.27
CA PHE A 404 13.07 5.94 7.84
C PHE A 404 14.35 6.29 7.04
N ARG A 405 15.30 7.00 7.65
CA ARG A 405 16.58 7.32 7.00
C ARG A 405 17.66 6.30 7.29
N GLN A 406 17.51 5.54 8.37
CA GLN A 406 18.48 4.60 8.90
C GLN A 406 17.88 3.17 8.99
N GLN A 407 18.33 2.38 9.94
CA GLN A 407 17.83 1.03 10.23
C GLN A 407 17.30 0.89 11.67
N GLU A 408 17.11 2.00 12.39
CA GLU A 408 16.79 1.96 13.81
C GLU A 408 15.30 1.97 14.09
N ILE A 409 14.96 1.32 15.20
CA ILE A 409 13.74 1.49 15.99
C ILE A 409 14.13 2.13 17.32
N GLY A 410 13.51 3.24 17.67
CA GLY A 410 13.65 3.82 18.99
C GLY A 410 12.44 3.47 19.86
N ARG A 411 12.67 3.25 21.17
CA ARG A 411 11.64 3.10 22.21
C ARG A 411 11.73 4.25 23.18
N ILE A 412 10.60 4.87 23.51
CA ILE A 412 10.44 5.82 24.62
C ILE A 412 9.66 5.12 25.72
N ASP A 413 10.24 4.98 26.89
CA ASP A 413 9.57 4.42 28.06
C ASP A 413 8.50 5.41 28.56
N ALA A 414 7.25 4.95 28.68
CA ALA A 414 6.11 5.80 29.03
C ALA A 414 6.19 6.43 30.42
N LYS A 415 6.91 5.79 31.37
CA LYS A 415 7.02 6.25 32.76
C LYS A 415 8.21 7.17 32.99
N THR A 416 9.36 6.81 32.39
CA THR A 416 10.62 7.51 32.64
C THR A 416 11.02 8.48 31.55
N GLY A 417 10.45 8.36 30.35
CA GLY A 417 10.86 9.12 29.16
C GLY A 417 12.22 8.69 28.59
N ALA A 418 12.84 7.64 29.12
CA ALA A 418 14.14 7.14 28.66
C ALA A 418 14.03 6.54 27.24
N ILE A 419 15.06 6.79 26.41
CA ILE A 419 15.12 6.32 25.03
C ILE A 419 16.09 5.15 24.93
N THR A 420 15.67 4.09 24.22
CA THR A 420 16.49 2.93 23.85
C THR A 420 16.40 2.70 22.36
N PHE A 421 17.51 2.35 21.70
CA PHE A 421 17.55 2.06 20.27
C PHE A 421 17.83 0.57 20.00
N PHE A 422 17.23 0.08 18.92
CA PHE A 422 17.42 -1.26 18.36
C PHE A 422 17.73 -1.10 16.87
N SER A 423 18.72 -1.82 16.35
CA SER A 423 19.14 -1.71 14.94
C SER A 423 18.88 -3.00 14.19
N PHE A 424 18.19 -2.93 13.06
CA PHE A 424 18.06 -4.07 12.15
C PHE A 424 19.42 -4.47 11.56
N PRO A 425 19.63 -5.77 11.28
CA PRO A 425 20.86 -6.24 10.64
C PRO A 425 21.11 -5.63 9.26
N THR A 426 20.05 -5.38 8.49
CA THR A 426 20.15 -4.76 7.17
C THR A 426 20.42 -3.26 7.29
N LYS A 427 21.61 -2.83 6.83
CA LYS A 427 21.98 -1.41 6.81
C LYS A 427 21.05 -0.60 5.92
N LEU A 428 20.64 0.58 6.41
CA LEU A 428 19.71 1.47 5.71
C LEU A 428 18.40 0.77 5.31
N ALA A 429 17.95 -0.18 6.12
CA ALA A 429 16.70 -0.93 5.90
C ALA A 429 15.49 0.00 5.71
N SER A 430 15.53 1.17 6.32
CA SER A 430 14.45 2.17 6.30
C SER A 430 13.12 1.60 6.80
N PRO A 431 13.03 1.17 8.08
CA PRO A 431 11.76 0.75 8.64
C PRO A 431 10.75 1.88 8.50
N ARG A 432 9.61 1.57 7.89
CA ARG A 432 8.67 2.62 7.50
C ARG A 432 7.45 2.66 8.40
N ARG A 433 6.52 1.73 8.26
CA ARG A 433 5.36 1.62 9.14
C ARG A 433 5.27 0.23 9.76
N GLY A 434 4.62 0.17 10.89
CA GLY A 434 4.49 -1.09 11.59
C GLY A 434 3.22 -1.22 12.42
N THR A 435 3.10 -2.41 13.01
CA THR A 435 2.05 -2.75 13.96
C THR A 435 2.62 -3.55 15.12
N MET A 436 2.03 -3.36 16.30
CA MET A 436 2.34 -4.16 17.48
C MET A 436 1.35 -5.32 17.55
N ASP A 437 1.85 -6.55 17.70
CA ASP A 437 0.98 -7.70 17.91
C ASP A 437 0.63 -7.90 19.40
N ASP A 438 -0.19 -8.91 19.67
CA ASP A 438 -0.67 -9.21 21.05
C ASP A 438 0.42 -9.70 22.00
N GLN A 439 1.58 -10.06 21.48
CA GLN A 439 2.75 -10.47 22.26
C GLN A 439 3.74 -9.34 22.50
N ASP A 440 3.39 -8.10 22.12
CA ASP A 440 4.26 -6.94 22.09
C ASP A 440 5.48 -7.13 21.17
N ARG A 441 5.31 -7.80 20.01
CA ARG A 441 6.30 -7.81 18.95
C ARG A 441 5.93 -6.75 17.92
N LEU A 442 6.90 -5.93 17.57
CA LEU A 442 6.75 -4.89 16.55
C LEU A 442 7.11 -5.46 15.18
N TRP A 443 6.15 -5.44 14.27
CA TRP A 443 6.32 -5.83 12.87
C TRP A 443 6.41 -4.58 11.99
N VAL A 444 7.39 -4.51 11.09
CA VAL A 444 7.62 -3.33 10.23
C VAL A 444 7.92 -3.72 8.80
N GLY A 445 7.56 -2.85 7.86
CA GLY A 445 8.06 -2.92 6.48
C GLY A 445 9.42 -2.23 6.38
N GLU A 446 10.46 -2.96 5.96
CA GLU A 446 11.77 -2.42 5.65
C GLU A 446 11.81 -1.95 4.20
N TYR A 447 11.44 -0.71 3.99
CA TYR A 447 11.15 -0.15 2.67
C TYR A 447 12.31 -0.26 1.67
N ARG A 448 13.53 0.08 2.11
CA ARG A 448 14.74 -0.02 1.28
C ARG A 448 15.48 -1.33 1.46
N GLY A 449 15.15 -2.08 2.52
CA GLY A 449 15.64 -3.43 2.76
C GLY A 449 14.90 -4.49 1.95
N HIS A 450 13.70 -4.17 1.42
CA HIS A 450 12.83 -5.12 0.72
C HIS A 450 12.45 -6.34 1.58
N LYS A 451 12.26 -6.11 2.90
CA LYS A 451 12.03 -7.15 3.89
C LYS A 451 10.85 -6.82 4.80
N ILE A 452 10.33 -7.83 5.45
CA ILE A 452 9.54 -7.71 6.67
C ILE A 452 10.51 -7.84 7.84
N GLY A 453 10.50 -6.87 8.77
CA GLY A 453 11.26 -6.90 10.02
C GLY A 453 10.36 -7.15 11.23
N MET A 454 10.90 -7.81 12.25
CA MET A 454 10.27 -7.99 13.55
C MET A 454 11.26 -7.66 14.67
N LEU A 455 10.78 -6.91 15.66
CA LEU A 455 11.46 -6.69 16.94
C LEU A 455 10.62 -7.31 18.07
N ASP A 456 11.17 -8.27 18.78
CA ASP A 456 10.64 -8.69 20.07
C ASP A 456 11.01 -7.64 21.12
N THR A 457 10.01 -6.90 21.59
CA THR A 457 10.25 -5.75 22.48
C THR A 457 10.66 -6.14 23.90
N LYS A 458 10.53 -7.41 24.26
CA LYS A 458 10.90 -7.96 25.58
C LYS A 458 12.35 -8.40 25.63
N THR A 459 12.81 -9.02 24.54
CA THR A 459 14.16 -9.61 24.44
C THR A 459 15.14 -8.71 23.67
N GLY A 460 14.64 -7.82 22.81
CA GLY A 460 15.43 -7.04 21.87
C GLY A 460 15.84 -7.83 20.61
N GLU A 461 15.38 -9.10 20.46
CA GLU A 461 15.68 -9.90 19.29
C GLU A 461 15.03 -9.31 18.04
N MET A 462 15.78 -9.26 16.94
CA MET A 462 15.29 -8.80 15.63
C MET A 462 15.40 -9.92 14.60
N LYS A 463 14.37 -10.04 13.75
CA LYS A 463 14.31 -10.99 12.63
C LYS A 463 13.88 -10.28 11.36
N GLU A 464 14.36 -10.78 10.23
CA GLU A 464 14.08 -10.24 8.90
C GLU A 464 13.72 -11.36 7.92
N TRP A 465 12.74 -11.10 7.04
CA TRP A 465 12.33 -11.99 5.95
C TRP A 465 12.31 -11.22 4.63
N SER A 466 13.08 -11.67 3.64
CA SER A 466 13.10 -11.05 2.31
C SER A 466 11.81 -11.33 1.55
N VAL A 467 11.16 -10.28 1.05
CA VAL A 467 10.00 -10.43 0.15
C VAL A 467 10.50 -10.97 -1.20
N PRO A 468 9.86 -12.02 -1.77
CA PRO A 468 10.42 -12.74 -2.93
C PRO A 468 10.57 -11.88 -4.19
N THR A 469 9.58 -11.04 -4.51
CA THR A 469 9.68 -10.17 -5.70
C THR A 469 10.71 -9.05 -5.45
N PRO A 470 11.72 -8.91 -6.33
CA PRO A 470 12.73 -7.85 -6.22
C PRO A 470 12.10 -6.45 -6.19
N TYR A 471 12.79 -5.53 -5.53
CA TYR A 471 12.35 -4.13 -5.40
C TYR A 471 10.96 -3.96 -4.77
N SER A 472 10.52 -4.90 -3.94
CA SER A 472 9.16 -4.91 -3.36
C SER A 472 8.81 -3.68 -2.54
N ALA A 473 9.79 -3.01 -1.91
CA ALA A 473 9.59 -1.81 -1.11
C ALA A 473 8.36 -1.91 -0.17
N PRO A 474 8.35 -2.85 0.81
CA PRO A 474 7.25 -3.04 1.73
C PRO A 474 7.01 -1.77 2.54
N TYR A 475 5.73 -1.38 2.64
CA TYR A 475 5.37 -0.12 3.29
C TYR A 475 5.13 -0.30 4.78
N ASP A 476 4.48 -1.37 5.17
CA ASP A 476 4.14 -1.74 6.54
C ASP A 476 4.25 -3.26 6.74
N ALA A 477 3.98 -3.73 7.95
CA ALA A 477 3.75 -5.14 8.22
C ALA A 477 2.72 -5.30 9.33
N ILE A 478 1.82 -6.26 9.17
CA ILE A 478 0.78 -6.59 10.14
C ILE A 478 0.61 -8.10 10.28
N LYS A 479 0.64 -8.60 11.52
CA LYS A 479 0.42 -10.01 11.84
C LYS A 479 -1.08 -10.27 12.06
N ASP A 480 -1.61 -11.33 11.42
CA ASP A 480 -2.96 -11.82 11.68
C ASP A 480 -2.99 -12.91 12.78
N ARG A 481 -4.21 -13.30 13.17
CA ARG A 481 -4.43 -14.35 14.19
C ARG A 481 -3.98 -15.75 13.75
N ASN A 482 -3.88 -16.00 12.43
CA ASN A 482 -3.50 -17.30 11.85
C ASN A 482 -1.98 -17.44 11.65
N ASN A 483 -1.16 -16.63 12.33
CA ASN A 483 0.31 -16.61 12.22
C ASN A 483 0.84 -16.26 10.82
N TYR A 484 0.12 -15.46 10.06
CA TYR A 484 0.65 -14.84 8.86
C TYR A 484 1.00 -13.37 9.10
N VAL A 485 2.01 -12.89 8.38
CA VAL A 485 2.36 -11.47 8.34
C VAL A 485 2.15 -10.93 6.93
N TRP A 486 1.47 -9.81 6.83
CA TRP A 486 1.05 -9.21 5.58
C TRP A 486 1.76 -7.88 5.37
N THR A 487 2.12 -7.62 4.11
CA THR A 487 2.69 -6.34 3.70
C THR A 487 2.21 -5.96 2.31
N GLY A 488 2.04 -4.66 2.08
CA GLY A 488 1.77 -4.09 0.77
C GLY A 488 3.04 -3.55 0.12
N SER A 489 3.12 -3.68 -1.19
CA SER A 489 4.25 -3.16 -1.96
C SER A 489 3.90 -1.87 -2.69
N MET A 490 4.77 -0.86 -2.59
CA MET A 490 4.62 0.38 -3.37
C MET A 490 5.06 0.24 -4.84
N THR A 491 5.65 -0.88 -5.22
CA THR A 491 6.34 -1.01 -6.51
C THR A 491 5.90 -2.21 -7.34
N THR A 492 5.42 -3.29 -6.71
CA THR A 492 5.12 -4.55 -7.40
C THR A 492 3.65 -4.75 -7.73
N ASP A 493 2.77 -3.87 -7.25
CA ASP A 493 1.32 -4.06 -7.28
C ASP A 493 0.88 -5.37 -6.61
N LYS A 494 1.63 -5.83 -5.61
CA LYS A 494 1.34 -7.07 -4.90
C LYS A 494 1.12 -6.85 -3.41
N ILE A 495 0.32 -7.72 -2.83
CA ILE A 495 0.24 -7.94 -1.39
C ILE A 495 0.99 -9.24 -1.10
N ALA A 496 1.96 -9.21 -0.21
CA ALA A 496 2.70 -10.39 0.22
C ALA A 496 2.20 -10.88 1.58
N ARG A 497 2.07 -12.20 1.69
CA ARG A 497 1.64 -12.94 2.88
C ARG A 497 2.73 -13.93 3.27
N LEU A 498 3.38 -13.71 4.42
CA LEU A 498 4.40 -14.59 5.01
C LEU A 498 3.75 -15.56 6.00
N ASN A 499 3.92 -16.85 5.81
CA ASN A 499 3.58 -17.87 6.81
C ASN A 499 4.74 -18.03 7.80
N LEU A 500 4.50 -17.76 9.08
CA LEU A 500 5.54 -17.83 10.13
C LEU A 500 5.92 -19.27 10.54
N GLU A 501 5.13 -20.28 10.16
CA GLU A 501 5.41 -21.67 10.49
C GLU A 501 6.48 -22.29 9.56
N ASN A 502 6.42 -21.91 8.28
CA ASN A 502 7.30 -22.48 7.25
C ASN A 502 8.16 -21.44 6.51
N ASN A 503 8.01 -20.15 6.85
CA ASN A 503 8.69 -19.02 6.22
C ASN A 503 8.43 -18.88 4.71
N GLN A 504 7.28 -19.39 4.21
CA GLN A 504 6.92 -19.27 2.80
C GLN A 504 6.05 -18.05 2.56
N PHE A 505 6.25 -17.42 1.40
CA PHE A 505 5.47 -16.28 0.95
C PHE A 505 4.44 -16.71 -0.11
N ILE A 506 3.27 -16.07 -0.06
CA ILE A 506 2.31 -16.00 -1.16
C ILE A 506 2.19 -14.53 -1.57
N GLU A 507 2.30 -14.23 -2.86
CA GLU A 507 2.18 -12.87 -3.38
C GLU A 507 0.96 -12.74 -4.30
N TYR A 508 -0.02 -11.97 -3.90
CA TYR A 508 -1.27 -11.71 -4.62
C TYR A 508 -1.13 -10.48 -5.51
N LEU A 509 -1.26 -10.64 -6.83
CA LEU A 509 -1.22 -9.53 -7.79
C LEU A 509 -2.56 -8.79 -7.80
N LEU A 510 -2.55 -7.51 -7.50
CA LEU A 510 -3.74 -6.67 -7.51
C LEU A 510 -4.27 -6.43 -8.94
N PRO A 511 -5.58 -6.23 -9.13
CA PRO A 511 -6.21 -6.16 -10.45
C PRO A 511 -5.73 -5.02 -11.35
N LYS A 512 -5.22 -3.94 -10.76
CA LYS A 512 -4.71 -2.75 -11.46
C LYS A 512 -3.38 -2.30 -10.90
N SER A 513 -2.71 -1.43 -11.64
CA SER A 513 -1.56 -0.69 -11.10
C SER A 513 -1.99 0.10 -9.88
N THR A 514 -1.25 -0.05 -8.80
CA THR A 514 -1.56 0.52 -7.49
C THR A 514 -0.31 1.15 -6.88
N ASN A 515 -0.51 1.92 -5.82
CA ASN A 515 0.55 2.32 -4.93
C ASN A 515 0.04 2.03 -3.51
N VAL A 516 0.30 0.82 -3.03
CA VAL A 516 -0.18 0.37 -1.72
C VAL A 516 0.62 1.06 -0.63
N ARG A 517 -0.09 1.79 0.23
CA ARG A 517 0.52 2.50 1.37
C ARG A 517 0.43 1.69 2.64
N ARG A 518 -0.75 1.26 3.00
CA ARG A 518 -0.98 0.48 4.19
C ARG A 518 -1.92 -0.66 3.89
N VAL A 519 -1.63 -1.81 4.50
CA VAL A 519 -2.53 -2.94 4.56
C VAL A 519 -3.27 -2.91 5.89
N PHE A 520 -4.57 -3.06 5.87
CA PHE A 520 -5.38 -3.31 7.05
C PHE A 520 -5.87 -4.75 7.02
N VAL A 521 -5.72 -5.45 8.12
CA VAL A 521 -6.22 -6.82 8.30
C VAL A 521 -7.48 -6.76 9.15
N GLN A 522 -8.60 -7.13 8.56
CA GLN A 522 -9.84 -7.38 9.28
C GLN A 522 -9.78 -8.82 9.80
N ASP A 523 -9.38 -8.97 11.06
CA ASP A 523 -9.05 -10.26 11.67
C ASP A 523 -10.21 -10.89 12.45
N ASP A 524 -11.34 -10.21 12.56
CA ASP A 524 -12.58 -10.68 13.17
C ASP A 524 -13.50 -11.47 12.21
N ALA A 525 -13.22 -11.44 10.91
CA ALA A 525 -13.92 -12.23 9.91
C ALA A 525 -13.54 -13.73 10.03
N PRO A 526 -14.37 -14.68 9.55
CA PRO A 526 -14.05 -16.13 9.57
C PRO A 526 -12.67 -16.45 8.98
N GLU A 527 -12.32 -15.83 7.86
CA GLU A 527 -10.96 -15.77 7.31
C GLU A 527 -10.48 -14.32 7.30
N PRO A 528 -9.18 -14.05 7.56
CA PRO A 528 -8.65 -12.69 7.51
C PRO A 528 -8.90 -12.04 6.16
N ILE A 529 -9.45 -10.83 6.19
CA ILE A 529 -9.74 -10.03 5.01
C ILE A 529 -8.78 -8.83 5.00
N PHE A 530 -8.29 -8.48 3.81
CA PHE A 530 -7.35 -7.38 3.62
C PHE A 530 -8.03 -6.21 2.95
N TRP A 531 -7.67 -5.03 3.44
CA TRP A 531 -8.13 -3.78 2.88
C TRP A 531 -6.95 -2.89 2.58
N VAL A 532 -6.90 -2.36 1.37
CA VAL A 532 -5.84 -1.46 0.94
C VAL A 532 -6.41 -0.30 0.14
N GLY A 533 -5.77 0.86 0.25
CA GLY A 533 -6.00 1.99 -0.63
C GLY A 533 -5.12 1.89 -1.87
N SER A 534 -5.69 2.03 -3.06
CA SER A 534 -4.93 2.29 -4.28
C SER A 534 -4.71 3.79 -4.41
N ASN A 535 -3.57 4.25 -3.89
CA ASN A 535 -3.27 5.67 -3.81
C ASN A 535 -3.25 6.35 -5.20
N HIS A 536 -2.71 5.68 -6.22
CA HIS A 536 -2.68 6.20 -7.59
C HIS A 536 -3.96 5.91 -8.38
N GLY A 537 -4.77 4.93 -7.95
CA GLY A 537 -5.97 4.48 -8.67
C GLY A 537 -7.28 5.06 -8.14
N ALA A 538 -7.25 5.87 -7.08
CA ALA A 538 -8.43 6.40 -6.40
C ALA A 538 -9.49 5.31 -6.13
N SER A 539 -9.08 4.21 -5.51
CA SER A 539 -9.97 3.11 -5.16
C SER A 539 -9.58 2.47 -3.83
N VAL A 540 -10.55 1.83 -3.20
CA VAL A 540 -10.35 0.95 -2.05
C VAL A 540 -10.48 -0.49 -2.55
N ILE A 541 -9.55 -1.35 -2.17
CA ILE A 541 -9.52 -2.75 -2.58
C ILE A 541 -9.66 -3.63 -1.35
N LYS A 542 -10.63 -4.54 -1.40
CA LYS A 542 -10.82 -5.66 -0.50
C LYS A 542 -10.23 -6.91 -1.14
N LEU A 543 -9.39 -7.64 -0.43
CA LEU A 543 -8.78 -8.89 -0.86
C LEU A 543 -9.19 -10.01 0.10
N GLU A 544 -9.73 -11.09 -0.43
CA GLU A 544 -10.23 -12.26 0.31
C GLU A 544 -9.52 -13.52 -0.22
N PRO A 545 -8.50 -14.04 0.53
CA PRO A 545 -7.91 -15.33 0.21
C PRO A 545 -8.96 -16.44 0.27
N LEU A 546 -8.88 -17.40 -0.63
CA LEU A 546 -9.69 -18.62 -0.65
C LEU A 546 -8.89 -19.79 -0.08
N GLN A 547 -9.57 -20.74 0.55
CA GLN A 547 -8.98 -21.98 1.04
C GLN A 547 -8.73 -22.99 -0.08
#